data_4c2984d7a696a0bd348e7aff88c405f5
#
_entry.id   4c2984d7a696a0bd348e7aff88c405f5
#
_cell.length_a   1.000
_cell.length_b   1.000
_cell.length_c   1.000
_cell.angle_alpha   90.00
_cell.angle_beta   90.00
_cell.angle_gamma   90.00
#
_symmetry.space_group_name_H-M   'P 1'
#
loop_
_entity.id
_entity.type
_entity.pdbx_description
1 polymer ?
#
loop_
_entity_poly.entity_id
_entity_poly.type
_entity_poly.pdbx_seq_one_letter_code
_entity_poly.pdbx_strand_id
1 'polypeptide(L)'
;MKKVLLIASSIALLSAMSATVSADGAALYQAKTCWSCHGKDAKTPILPIYTKLAGQNAGYALNQMKDIKPGARANGQAAAMQGVMGLVNDAEMKEIADWLSSLK
;
A
#
# COMPACT_ATOMS: atom_id res chain seq x y z
N MET A 1 -11.61 59.72 22.03
CA MET A 1 -12.27 58.39 22.07
C MET A 1 -11.63 57.50 21.05
N LYS A 2 -10.87 56.63 21.54
CA LYS A 2 -10.15 55.71 20.65
C LYS A 2 -10.90 54.44 20.54
N LYS A 3 -11.38 54.15 19.37
CA LYS A 3 -11.99 52.88 19.10
C LYS A 3 -10.92 51.87 18.83
N VAL A 4 -10.81 50.92 19.72
CA VAL A 4 -9.94 49.77 19.49
C VAL A 4 -10.69 48.84 18.58
N LEU A 5 -10.21 48.76 17.37
CA LEU A 5 -10.68 47.74 16.47
C LEU A 5 -10.03 46.45 16.88
N LEU A 6 -10.77 45.62 17.53
CA LEU A 6 -10.39 44.24 17.71
C LEU A 6 -10.59 43.53 16.38
N ILE A 7 -9.54 43.42 15.67
CA ILE A 7 -9.53 42.54 14.53
C ILE A 7 -9.48 41.12 15.09
N ALA A 8 -10.61 40.53 15.15
CA ALA A 8 -10.65 39.09 15.35
C ALA A 8 -10.03 38.47 14.13
N SER A 9 -8.78 38.16 14.23
CA SER A 9 -8.16 37.30 13.25
C SER A 9 -8.82 35.94 13.39
N SER A 10 -9.75 35.69 12.52
CA SER A 10 -10.22 34.35 12.32
C SER A 10 -9.03 33.53 11.85
N ILE A 11 -8.47 32.81 12.76
CA ILE A 11 -7.57 31.75 12.43
C ILE A 11 -8.41 30.75 11.69
N ALA A 12 -8.30 30.77 10.38
CA ALA A 12 -8.76 29.65 9.62
C ALA A 12 -7.97 28.46 10.13
N LEU A 13 -8.57 27.69 10.99
CA LEU A 13 -8.10 26.37 11.23
C LEU A 13 -8.21 25.67 9.89
N LEU A 14 -7.11 25.66 9.20
CA LEU A 14 -6.84 24.53 8.37
C LEU A 14 -6.83 23.35 9.32
N SER A 15 -7.96 22.74 9.47
CA SER A 15 -7.92 21.37 9.84
C SER A 15 -7.01 20.75 8.79
N ALA A 16 -5.81 20.50 9.17
CA ALA A 16 -5.00 19.62 8.43
C ALA A 16 -5.90 18.42 8.25
N MET A 17 -6.47 18.35 7.10
CA MET A 17 -6.84 17.09 6.60
C MET A 17 -5.59 16.29 6.78
N SER A 18 -5.51 15.55 7.83
CA SER A 18 -4.81 14.33 7.71
C SER A 18 -5.57 13.59 6.64
N ALA A 19 -5.41 14.06 5.45
CA ALA A 19 -5.51 13.14 4.39
C ALA A 19 -4.55 12.08 4.84
N THR A 20 -5.06 11.10 5.42
CA THR A 20 -4.51 9.80 5.27
C THR A 20 -4.46 9.65 3.78
N VAL A 21 -3.50 10.27 3.22
CA VAL A 21 -3.00 9.77 2.01
C VAL A 21 -2.39 8.47 2.46
N SER A 22 -3.28 7.56 2.65
CA SER A 22 -2.94 6.21 2.38
C SER A 22 -2.18 6.32 1.11
N ALA A 23 -0.91 6.12 1.22
CA ALA A 23 -0.11 6.00 0.06
C ALA A 23 -0.91 5.08 -0.82
N ASP A 24 -1.39 5.61 -1.88
CA ASP A 24 -2.10 4.91 -2.90
C ASP A 24 -1.47 3.52 -3.04
N GLY A 25 -2.25 2.48 -2.84
CA GLY A 25 -1.76 1.11 -2.97
C GLY A 25 -1.14 0.87 -4.32
N ALA A 26 -1.63 1.51 -5.37
CA ALA A 26 -1.02 1.49 -6.68
C ALA A 26 0.38 2.11 -6.68
N ALA A 27 0.56 3.24 -6.02
CA ALA A 27 1.86 3.89 -5.93
C ALA A 27 2.86 3.05 -5.12
N LEU A 28 2.41 2.42 -4.05
CA LEU A 28 3.23 1.50 -3.26
C LEU A 28 3.60 0.25 -4.05
N TYR A 29 2.67 -0.33 -4.77
CA TYR A 29 2.91 -1.47 -5.66
C TYR A 29 4.04 -1.15 -6.64
N GLN A 30 4.03 0.04 -7.19
CA GLN A 30 5.05 0.55 -8.08
C GLN A 30 6.38 0.76 -7.34
N ALA A 31 6.36 1.51 -6.24
CA ALA A 31 7.54 1.90 -5.49
C ALA A 31 8.28 0.70 -4.85
N LYS A 32 7.52 -0.29 -4.41
CA LYS A 32 8.08 -1.52 -3.79
C LYS A 32 8.41 -2.59 -4.81
N THR A 33 8.37 -2.29 -6.09
CA THR A 33 8.77 -3.17 -7.20
C THR A 33 7.93 -4.45 -7.36
N CYS A 34 6.74 -4.50 -6.82
CA CYS A 34 5.85 -5.65 -6.97
C CYS A 34 5.59 -5.99 -8.44
N TRP A 35 5.47 -4.95 -9.25
CA TRP A 35 5.23 -5.07 -10.69
C TRP A 35 6.31 -5.84 -11.45
N SER A 36 7.52 -5.87 -10.93
CA SER A 36 8.64 -6.52 -11.64
C SER A 36 8.44 -8.02 -11.79
N CYS A 37 7.66 -8.64 -10.92
CA CYS A 37 7.31 -10.07 -11.02
C CYS A 37 5.83 -10.27 -11.33
N HIS A 38 4.95 -9.47 -10.72
CA HIS A 38 3.51 -9.67 -10.81
C HIS A 38 2.83 -8.92 -11.96
N GLY A 39 3.60 -8.16 -12.73
CA GLY A 39 3.10 -7.36 -13.85
C GLY A 39 2.66 -5.97 -13.43
N LYS A 40 2.66 -5.04 -14.38
CA LYS A 40 2.29 -3.64 -14.12
C LYS A 40 0.85 -3.49 -13.67
N ASP A 41 -0.01 -4.36 -14.15
CA ASP A 41 -1.45 -4.37 -13.85
C ASP A 41 -1.82 -5.36 -12.74
N ALA A 42 -0.85 -6.05 -12.16
CA ALA A 42 -1.04 -7.15 -11.22
C ALA A 42 -1.85 -8.33 -11.78
N LYS A 43 -2.12 -8.34 -13.09
CA LYS A 43 -2.92 -9.36 -13.78
C LYS A 43 -2.10 -10.28 -14.64
N THR A 44 -1.00 -9.77 -15.16
CA THR A 44 -0.16 -10.48 -16.13
C THR A 44 1.25 -10.61 -15.58
N PRO A 45 1.50 -11.64 -14.76
CA PRO A 45 2.84 -11.90 -14.26
C PRO A 45 3.84 -12.10 -15.39
N ILE A 46 5.09 -11.76 -15.14
CA ILE A 46 6.13 -11.90 -16.17
C ILE A 46 6.51 -13.34 -16.44
N LEU A 47 6.25 -14.26 -15.51
CA LEU A 47 6.48 -15.70 -15.65
C LEU A 47 5.22 -16.45 -15.17
N PRO A 48 4.94 -17.63 -15.78
CA PRO A 48 3.78 -18.43 -15.39
C PRO A 48 3.79 -18.93 -13.95
N ILE A 49 4.96 -19.00 -13.32
CA ILE A 49 5.11 -19.42 -11.93
C ILE A 49 4.80 -18.31 -10.93
N TYR A 50 4.67 -17.08 -11.38
CA TYR A 50 4.33 -15.97 -10.51
C TYR A 50 2.82 -15.77 -10.47
N THR A 51 2.32 -15.37 -9.31
CA THR A 51 0.90 -15.29 -9.05
C THR A 51 0.29 -14.01 -9.61
N LYS A 52 -0.86 -14.13 -10.25
CA LYS A 52 -1.76 -13.01 -10.50
C LYS A 52 -2.30 -12.52 -9.15
N LEU A 53 -2.23 -11.23 -8.90
CA LEU A 53 -2.64 -10.62 -7.63
C LEU A 53 -3.95 -9.85 -7.73
N ALA A 54 -4.29 -9.34 -8.90
CA ALA A 54 -5.48 -8.52 -9.10
C ALA A 54 -6.76 -9.27 -8.74
N GLY A 55 -7.63 -8.62 -7.97
CA GLY A 55 -8.89 -9.17 -7.54
C GLY A 55 -8.81 -10.11 -6.35
N GLN A 56 -7.63 -10.26 -5.75
CA GLN A 56 -7.45 -11.11 -4.57
C GLN A 56 -8.16 -10.51 -3.37
N ASN A 57 -8.66 -11.36 -2.49
CA ASN A 57 -9.25 -10.94 -1.23
C ASN A 57 -8.20 -10.16 -0.40
N ALA A 58 -8.58 -8.98 0.08
CA ALA A 58 -7.65 -8.09 0.78
C ALA A 58 -7.08 -8.72 2.04
N GLY A 59 -7.92 -9.38 2.83
CA GLY A 59 -7.47 -10.07 4.06
C GLY A 59 -6.50 -11.19 3.76
N TYR A 60 -6.77 -11.96 2.73
CA TYR A 60 -5.87 -13.03 2.29
C TYR A 60 -4.53 -12.45 1.82
N ALA A 61 -4.56 -11.45 0.96
CA ALA A 61 -3.34 -10.83 0.46
C ALA A 61 -2.50 -10.25 1.58
N LEU A 62 -3.13 -9.57 2.53
CA LEU A 62 -2.45 -9.02 3.70
C LEU A 62 -1.78 -10.10 4.55
N ASN A 63 -2.49 -11.17 4.83
CA ASN A 63 -1.94 -12.28 5.61
C ASN A 63 -0.77 -12.94 4.90
N GLN A 64 -0.85 -13.11 3.58
CA GLN A 64 0.26 -13.67 2.82
C GLN A 64 1.51 -12.78 2.91
N MET A 65 1.36 -11.48 2.75
CA MET A 65 2.48 -10.56 2.86
C MET A 65 3.10 -10.58 4.27
N LYS A 66 2.27 -10.65 5.31
CA LYS A 66 2.73 -10.74 6.70
C LYS A 66 3.48 -12.05 6.98
N ASP A 67 3.07 -13.13 6.36
CA ASP A 67 3.72 -14.44 6.53
C ASP A 67 5.01 -14.56 5.73
N ILE A 68 5.07 -13.93 4.56
CA ILE A 68 6.26 -13.96 3.72
C ILE A 68 7.39 -13.16 4.35
N LYS A 69 7.09 -12.01 4.93
CA LYS A 69 8.12 -11.10 5.44
C LYS A 69 9.06 -11.74 6.46
N PRO A 70 8.59 -12.44 7.50
CA PRO A 70 9.48 -13.12 8.44
C PRO A 70 9.93 -14.51 7.97
N GLY A 71 9.44 -14.99 6.83
CA GLY A 71 9.75 -16.32 6.33
C GLY A 71 8.82 -17.42 6.83
N ALA A 72 7.69 -17.08 7.45
CA ALA A 72 6.68 -18.06 7.84
C ALA A 72 6.05 -18.74 6.61
N ARG A 73 5.96 -18.01 5.51
CA ARG A 73 5.65 -18.56 4.20
C ARG A 73 6.88 -18.42 3.30
N ALA A 74 7.52 -19.52 2.99
CA ALA A 74 8.76 -19.54 2.20
C ALA A 74 8.77 -20.64 1.12
N ASN A 75 7.63 -21.26 0.88
CA ASN A 75 7.52 -22.33 -0.11
C ASN A 75 7.60 -21.78 -1.54
N GLY A 76 8.16 -22.57 -2.44
CA GLY A 76 8.30 -22.19 -3.85
C GLY A 76 9.05 -20.88 -4.02
N GLN A 77 8.51 -19.99 -4.83
CA GLN A 77 9.10 -18.67 -5.11
C GLN A 77 8.80 -17.63 -4.01
N ALA A 78 8.07 -17.98 -2.98
CA ALA A 78 7.78 -17.04 -1.89
C ALA A 78 9.06 -16.57 -1.18
N ALA A 79 10.08 -17.40 -1.13
CA ALA A 79 11.39 -17.04 -0.57
C ALA A 79 12.00 -15.82 -1.28
N ALA A 80 11.82 -15.70 -2.59
CA ALA A 80 12.31 -14.54 -3.35
C ALA A 80 11.58 -13.25 -2.96
N MET A 81 10.32 -13.34 -2.59
CA MET A 81 9.55 -12.19 -2.12
C MET A 81 9.97 -11.70 -0.75
N GLN A 82 10.61 -12.52 0.05
CA GLN A 82 10.99 -12.14 1.42
C GLN A 82 11.87 -10.89 1.43
N GLY A 83 12.79 -10.77 0.48
CA GLY A 83 13.64 -9.59 0.33
C GLY A 83 12.84 -8.33 0.01
N VAL A 84 11.85 -8.43 -0.86
CA VAL A 84 10.95 -7.33 -1.22
C VAL A 84 10.10 -6.95 -0.01
N MET A 85 9.54 -7.92 0.67
CA MET A 85 8.68 -7.68 1.83
C MET A 85 9.42 -7.03 3.00
N GLY A 86 10.73 -7.20 3.08
CA GLY A 86 11.56 -6.48 4.05
C GLY A 86 11.50 -4.96 3.91
N LEU A 87 11.12 -4.47 2.73
CA LEU A 87 10.99 -3.05 2.43
C LEU A 87 9.58 -2.49 2.65
N VAL A 88 8.64 -3.34 3.09
CA VAL A 88 7.23 -2.99 3.20
C VAL A 88 6.78 -3.14 4.64
N ASN A 89 6.24 -2.07 5.23
CA ASN A 89 5.69 -2.13 6.58
C ASN A 89 4.22 -2.58 6.56
N ASP A 90 3.66 -2.84 7.73
CA ASP A 90 2.31 -3.39 7.86
C ASP A 90 1.23 -2.46 7.29
N ALA A 91 1.36 -1.15 7.48
CA ALA A 91 0.42 -0.18 6.92
C ALA A 91 0.47 -0.17 5.41
N GLU A 92 1.66 -0.25 4.84
CA GLU A 92 1.86 -0.33 3.39
C GLU A 92 1.31 -1.64 2.82
N MET A 93 1.49 -2.75 3.52
CA MET A 93 0.90 -4.03 3.13
C MET A 93 -0.61 -3.94 3.02
N LYS A 94 -1.24 -3.29 4.00
CA LYS A 94 -2.69 -3.11 4.01
C LYS A 94 -3.15 -2.30 2.81
N GLU A 95 -2.47 -1.21 2.51
CA GLU A 95 -2.79 -0.36 1.37
C GLU A 95 -2.66 -1.11 0.04
N ILE A 96 -1.59 -1.87 -0.11
CA ILE A 96 -1.39 -2.70 -1.30
C ILE A 96 -2.50 -3.75 -1.41
N ALA A 97 -2.81 -4.44 -0.32
CA ALA A 97 -3.83 -5.49 -0.30
C ALA A 97 -5.21 -4.93 -0.65
N ASP A 98 -5.57 -3.79 -0.11
CA ASP A 98 -6.85 -3.13 -0.39
C ASP A 98 -6.93 -2.71 -1.87
N TRP A 99 -5.85 -2.16 -2.41
CA TRP A 99 -5.80 -1.80 -3.82
C TRP A 99 -5.93 -3.03 -4.72
N LEU A 100 -5.19 -4.10 -4.43
CA LEU A 100 -5.25 -5.34 -5.22
C LEU A 100 -6.67 -5.91 -5.25
N SER A 101 -7.37 -5.87 -4.12
CA SER A 101 -8.74 -6.38 -4.05
C SER A 101 -9.73 -5.54 -4.87
N SER A 102 -9.42 -4.29 -5.13
CA SER A 102 -10.24 -3.38 -5.92
C SER A 102 -10.11 -3.61 -7.43
N LEU A 103 -9.10 -4.32 -7.86
CA LEU A 103 -8.84 -4.57 -9.28
C LEU A 103 -9.74 -5.69 -9.81
N LYS A 104 -10.18 -5.54 -11.03
CA LYS A 104 -11.04 -6.54 -11.68
C LYS A 104 -10.31 -7.33 -12.74
#